data_efb3ed0b4eb584c77acfc1949ee917af
#
_entry.id   efb3ed0b4eb584c77acfc1949ee917af
#
_cell.length_a   1.000
_cell.length_b   1.000
_cell.length_c   1.000
_cell.angle_alpha   90.00
_cell.angle_beta   90.00
_cell.angle_gamma   90.00
#
_symmetry.space_group_name_H-M   'P 1'
#
loop_
_entity.id
_entity.type
_entity.pdbx_description
1 polymer ?
#
loop_
_entity_poly.entity_id
_entity_poly.type
_entity_poly.pdbx_seq_one_letter_code
_entity_poly.pdbx_strand_id
1 'polypeptide(L)'
;SALIDLLDDNEFMFVVGHEIGHFLFGHGLARIETNSDSVEFNIQQRAQEISSDRLGLLGCQSLDVAIRAMMKTVSGLSDEHLRFDVGAFLRQLDEVPQVGINSASTHPSIFVRCRALLWFSLNDAYNRGGDKFSSDDLLRLDRQIQKDADKFSDGPARETIPEAQE
;
A
#
# COMPACT_ATOMS: atom_id res chain seq x y z
N SER A 1 -10.06 -14.33 -16.51
CA SER A 1 -9.24 -14.77 -15.38
C SER A 1 -10.10 -14.67 -14.12
N ALA A 2 -9.91 -15.56 -13.16
CA ALA A 2 -10.74 -15.62 -11.94
C ALA A 2 -10.75 -14.28 -11.18
N LEU A 3 -9.69 -13.49 -11.24
CA LEU A 3 -9.63 -12.17 -10.63
C LEU A 3 -10.61 -11.17 -11.27
N ILE A 4 -10.73 -11.19 -12.61
CA ILE A 4 -11.64 -10.27 -13.33
C ILE A 4 -13.10 -10.57 -12.93
N ASP A 5 -13.43 -11.83 -12.69
CA ASP A 5 -14.80 -12.24 -12.31
C ASP A 5 -15.18 -11.81 -10.88
N LEU A 6 -14.19 -11.40 -10.06
CA LEU A 6 -14.42 -10.92 -8.68
C LEU A 6 -14.69 -9.42 -8.61
N LEU A 7 -14.28 -8.64 -9.61
CA LEU A 7 -14.25 -7.19 -9.59
C LEU A 7 -15.42 -6.61 -10.39
N ASP A 8 -16.00 -5.52 -9.89
CA ASP A 8 -16.83 -4.67 -10.73
C ASP A 8 -15.99 -3.78 -11.66
N ASP A 9 -16.63 -3.05 -12.57
CA ASP A 9 -15.95 -2.22 -13.57
C ASP A 9 -15.06 -1.13 -12.92
N ASN A 10 -15.49 -0.53 -11.82
CA ASN A 10 -14.73 0.51 -11.13
C ASN A 10 -13.55 -0.08 -10.35
N GLU A 11 -13.75 -1.21 -9.71
CA GLU A 11 -12.70 -1.97 -9.03
C GLU A 11 -11.65 -2.46 -10.04
N PHE A 12 -12.12 -2.89 -11.22
CA PHE A 12 -11.24 -3.26 -12.33
C PHE A 12 -10.40 -2.06 -12.81
N MET A 13 -10.99 -0.85 -12.88
CA MET A 13 -10.25 0.37 -13.22
C MET A 13 -9.14 0.68 -12.21
N PHE A 14 -9.34 0.40 -10.91
CA PHE A 14 -8.28 0.51 -9.93
C PHE A 14 -7.12 -0.44 -10.24
N VAL A 15 -7.42 -1.72 -10.50
CA VAL A 15 -6.38 -2.73 -10.79
C VAL A 15 -5.63 -2.37 -12.07
N VAL A 16 -6.34 -1.98 -13.13
CA VAL A 16 -5.69 -1.56 -14.39
C VAL A 16 -4.80 -0.34 -14.17
N GLY A 17 -5.26 0.67 -13.41
CA GLY A 17 -4.46 1.84 -13.07
C GLY A 17 -3.20 1.48 -12.27
N HIS A 18 -3.30 0.55 -11.33
CA HIS A 18 -2.18 0.02 -10.56
C HIS A 18 -1.13 -0.65 -11.48
N GLU A 19 -1.56 -1.53 -12.37
CA GLU A 19 -0.66 -2.21 -13.33
C GLU A 19 -0.01 -1.23 -14.31
N ILE A 20 -0.77 -0.23 -14.79
CA ILE A 20 -0.23 0.87 -15.58
C ILE A 20 0.83 1.64 -14.78
N GLY A 21 0.64 1.83 -13.48
CA GLY A 21 1.62 2.44 -12.58
C GLY A 21 2.95 1.69 -12.61
N HIS A 22 2.94 0.38 -12.45
CA HIS A 22 4.14 -0.44 -12.55
C HIS A 22 4.86 -0.27 -13.88
N PHE A 23 4.10 -0.21 -14.97
CA PHE A 23 4.66 -0.02 -16.31
C PHE A 23 5.26 1.39 -16.50
N LEU A 24 4.52 2.45 -16.19
CA LEU A 24 4.93 3.83 -16.40
C LEU A 24 6.14 4.24 -15.55
N PHE A 25 6.21 3.75 -14.32
CA PHE A 25 7.32 4.04 -13.40
C PHE A 25 8.52 3.11 -13.60
N GLY A 26 8.45 2.17 -14.56
CA GLY A 26 9.53 1.24 -14.86
C GLY A 26 9.80 0.25 -13.71
N HIS A 27 8.78 -0.04 -12.91
CA HIS A 27 8.91 -0.99 -11.82
C HIS A 27 9.27 -2.38 -12.39
N GLY A 28 10.31 -2.99 -11.84
CA GLY A 28 10.83 -4.28 -12.32
C GLY A 28 11.94 -4.19 -13.35
N LEU A 29 12.18 -3.04 -13.99
CA LEU A 29 13.33 -2.87 -14.88
C LEU A 29 14.64 -2.70 -14.08
N ALA A 30 14.57 -2.17 -12.87
CA ALA A 30 15.69 -1.98 -11.95
C ALA A 30 16.16 -3.29 -11.26
N ARG A 31 15.59 -4.43 -11.58
CA ARG A 31 15.91 -5.72 -10.96
C ARG A 31 17.33 -6.26 -11.26
N ILE A 32 18.08 -5.59 -12.13
CA ILE A 32 19.30 -6.18 -12.70
C ILE A 32 20.52 -6.04 -11.78
N GLU A 33 20.51 -5.18 -10.74
CA GLU A 33 21.75 -4.88 -9.99
C GLU A 33 21.68 -4.94 -8.45
N THR A 34 20.52 -5.21 -7.84
CA THR A 34 20.41 -5.26 -6.38
C THR A 34 20.17 -6.68 -5.88
N ASN A 35 20.90 -7.09 -4.84
CA ASN A 35 20.63 -8.32 -4.10
C ASN A 35 19.18 -8.32 -3.63
N SER A 36 18.40 -9.30 -4.06
CA SER A 36 16.96 -9.43 -3.77
C SER A 36 16.62 -9.50 -2.26
N ASP A 37 17.62 -9.68 -1.41
CA ASP A 37 17.48 -9.85 0.04
C ASP A 37 17.91 -8.60 0.83
N SER A 38 18.22 -7.48 0.14
CA SER A 38 18.63 -6.26 0.83
C SER A 38 17.43 -5.47 1.37
N VAL A 39 17.64 -4.77 2.49
CA VAL A 39 16.62 -3.89 3.10
C VAL A 39 16.22 -2.79 2.11
N GLU A 40 17.18 -2.25 1.36
CA GLU A 40 16.97 -1.22 0.35
C GLU A 40 16.05 -1.71 -0.77
N PHE A 41 16.24 -2.96 -1.22
CA PHE A 41 15.37 -3.57 -2.21
C PHE A 41 13.93 -3.68 -1.70
N ASN A 42 13.73 -4.11 -0.46
CA ASN A 42 12.40 -4.21 0.14
C ASN A 42 11.73 -2.84 0.31
N ILE A 43 12.49 -1.79 0.67
CA ILE A 43 11.98 -0.41 0.76
C ILE A 43 11.54 0.07 -0.63
N GLN A 44 12.36 -0.18 -1.66
CA GLN A 44 12.04 0.20 -3.03
C GLN A 44 10.78 -0.50 -3.53
N GLN A 45 10.65 -1.81 -3.31
CA GLN A 45 9.46 -2.58 -3.72
C GLN A 45 8.19 -2.03 -3.04
N ARG A 46 8.27 -1.71 -1.74
CA ARG A 46 7.14 -1.10 -1.02
C ARG A 46 6.74 0.26 -1.57
N ALA A 47 7.72 1.10 -1.90
CA ALA A 47 7.45 2.41 -2.51
C ALA A 47 6.82 2.28 -3.91
N GLN A 48 7.21 1.25 -4.68
CA GLN A 48 6.65 0.94 -5.98
C GLN A 48 5.16 0.55 -5.89
N GLU A 49 4.80 -0.32 -4.94
CA GLU A 49 3.40 -0.70 -4.69
C GLU A 49 2.55 0.52 -4.34
N ILE A 50 3.02 1.36 -3.41
CA ILE A 50 2.30 2.57 -2.99
C ILE A 50 2.12 3.56 -4.15
N SER A 51 3.13 3.71 -5.00
CA SER A 51 3.04 4.59 -6.18
C SER A 51 2.04 4.08 -7.20
N SER A 52 2.01 2.78 -7.43
CA SER A 52 1.06 2.12 -8.33
C SER A 52 -0.37 2.19 -7.78
N ASP A 53 -0.56 2.03 -6.47
CA ASP A 53 -1.87 2.20 -5.82
C ASP A 53 -2.44 3.62 -6.00
N ARG A 54 -1.59 4.65 -5.91
CA ARG A 54 -2.01 6.04 -6.16
C ARG A 54 -2.53 6.21 -7.57
N LEU A 55 -1.87 5.61 -8.56
CA LEU A 55 -2.35 5.67 -9.95
C LEU A 55 -3.65 4.88 -10.12
N GLY A 56 -3.79 3.74 -9.45
CA GLY A 56 -5.05 2.99 -9.37
C GLY A 56 -6.19 3.84 -8.81
N LEU A 57 -5.93 4.57 -7.71
CA LEU A 57 -6.93 5.47 -7.10
C LEU A 57 -7.30 6.63 -8.05
N LEU A 58 -6.34 7.20 -8.77
CA LEU A 58 -6.64 8.20 -9.80
C LEU A 58 -7.50 7.63 -10.92
N GLY A 59 -7.34 6.35 -11.26
CA GLY A 59 -8.14 5.67 -12.27
C GLY A 59 -9.59 5.45 -11.84
N CYS A 60 -9.83 4.94 -10.64
CA CYS A 60 -11.18 4.67 -10.13
C CYS A 60 -11.84 5.85 -9.41
N GLN A 61 -11.08 6.87 -9.03
CA GLN A 61 -11.53 8.11 -8.37
C GLN A 61 -12.35 7.93 -7.08
N SER A 62 -12.23 6.77 -6.42
CA SER A 62 -12.95 6.45 -5.21
C SER A 62 -12.10 5.63 -4.26
N LEU A 63 -11.86 6.16 -3.05
CA LEU A 63 -11.12 5.44 -2.01
C LEU A 63 -11.85 4.16 -1.59
N ASP A 64 -13.17 4.18 -1.48
CA ASP A 64 -13.98 2.99 -1.15
C ASP A 64 -13.78 1.88 -2.17
N VAL A 65 -13.87 2.22 -3.46
CA VAL A 65 -13.65 1.29 -4.56
C VAL A 65 -12.21 0.73 -4.54
N ALA A 66 -11.22 1.60 -4.38
CA ALA A 66 -9.81 1.21 -4.34
C ALA A 66 -9.52 0.20 -3.22
N ILE A 67 -9.98 0.49 -1.99
CA ILE A 67 -9.77 -0.39 -0.84
C ILE A 67 -10.53 -1.72 -1.02
N ARG A 68 -11.75 -1.68 -1.56
CA ARG A 68 -12.54 -2.88 -1.85
C ARG A 68 -11.85 -3.76 -2.90
N ALA A 69 -11.36 -3.17 -3.99
CA ALA A 69 -10.59 -3.87 -5.00
C ALA A 69 -9.34 -4.54 -4.42
N MET A 70 -8.59 -3.83 -3.58
CA MET A 70 -7.42 -4.37 -2.89
C MET A 70 -7.79 -5.55 -1.99
N MET A 71 -8.88 -5.45 -1.22
CA MET A 71 -9.33 -6.53 -0.33
C MET A 71 -9.77 -7.77 -1.11
N LYS A 72 -10.50 -7.60 -2.22
CA LYS A 72 -10.88 -8.71 -3.12
C LYS A 72 -9.66 -9.37 -3.74
N THR A 73 -8.69 -8.58 -4.21
CA THR A 73 -7.46 -9.08 -4.81
C THR A 73 -6.64 -9.92 -3.82
N VAL A 74 -6.54 -9.49 -2.57
CA VAL A 74 -5.75 -10.19 -1.53
C VAL A 74 -6.50 -11.41 -0.99
N SER A 75 -7.82 -11.31 -0.78
CA SER A 75 -8.61 -12.39 -0.18
C SER A 75 -9.09 -13.44 -1.20
N GLY A 76 -9.22 -13.07 -2.47
CA GLY A 76 -9.86 -13.91 -3.50
C GLY A 76 -11.38 -14.06 -3.31
N LEU A 77 -12.01 -13.22 -2.47
CA LEU A 77 -13.43 -13.28 -2.17
C LEU A 77 -14.23 -12.32 -3.03
N SER A 78 -15.40 -12.78 -3.52
CA SER A 78 -16.40 -11.95 -4.20
C SER A 78 -17.25 -11.15 -3.20
N ASP A 79 -18.05 -10.19 -3.69
CA ASP A 79 -18.99 -9.40 -2.88
C ASP A 79 -19.97 -10.25 -2.08
N GLU A 80 -20.30 -11.41 -2.58
CA GLU A 80 -21.20 -12.36 -1.90
C GLU A 80 -20.60 -12.83 -0.56
N HIS A 81 -19.27 -12.97 -0.49
CA HIS A 81 -18.53 -13.50 0.65
C HIS A 81 -17.76 -12.43 1.42
N LEU A 82 -17.45 -11.31 0.78
CA LEU A 82 -16.72 -10.20 1.37
C LEU A 82 -17.67 -9.10 1.86
N ARG A 83 -18.20 -9.26 3.07
CA ARG A 83 -18.97 -8.19 3.73
C ARG A 83 -17.99 -7.21 4.37
N PHE A 84 -17.65 -6.17 3.65
CA PHE A 84 -16.59 -5.25 4.03
C PHE A 84 -17.10 -3.81 4.10
N ASP A 85 -17.01 -3.21 5.28
CA ASP A 85 -17.27 -1.78 5.53
C ASP A 85 -15.92 -1.05 5.56
N VAL A 86 -15.64 -0.28 4.50
CA VAL A 86 -14.38 0.46 4.34
C VAL A 86 -14.20 1.47 5.48
N GLY A 87 -15.27 2.16 5.89
CA GLY A 87 -15.19 3.13 6.99
C GLY A 87 -14.86 2.47 8.33
N ALA A 88 -15.46 1.32 8.63
CA ALA A 88 -15.15 0.54 9.83
C ALA A 88 -13.69 0.03 9.78
N PHE A 89 -13.25 -0.45 8.64
CA PHE A 89 -11.87 -0.91 8.44
C PHE A 89 -10.86 0.21 8.63
N LEU A 90 -11.08 1.38 8.05
CA LEU A 90 -10.17 2.53 8.21
C LEU A 90 -10.07 2.98 9.66
N ARG A 91 -11.16 2.95 10.43
CA ARG A 91 -11.11 3.23 11.88
C ARG A 91 -10.29 2.20 12.65
N GLN A 92 -10.38 0.93 12.28
CA GLN A 92 -9.59 -0.13 12.91
C GLN A 92 -8.09 0.02 12.64
N LEU A 93 -7.68 0.64 11.52
CA LEU A 93 -6.27 0.88 11.23
C LEU A 93 -5.55 1.72 12.29
N ASP A 94 -6.28 2.56 13.03
CA ASP A 94 -5.70 3.34 14.13
C ASP A 94 -5.52 2.53 15.41
N GLU A 95 -6.27 1.43 15.54
CA GLU A 95 -6.30 0.56 16.74
C GLU A 95 -5.44 -0.70 16.60
N VAL A 96 -4.96 -1.03 15.37
CA VAL A 96 -4.16 -2.23 15.14
C VAL A 96 -2.86 -2.12 15.94
N PRO A 97 -2.62 -3.03 16.91
CA PRO A 97 -1.35 -3.07 17.62
C PRO A 97 -0.21 -3.25 16.61
N GLN A 98 0.91 -2.61 16.87
CA GLN A 98 2.15 -2.74 16.08
C GLN A 98 2.72 -4.17 16.26
N VAL A 99 1.99 -5.17 15.81
CA VAL A 99 2.49 -6.55 15.78
C VAL A 99 3.37 -6.65 14.55
N GLY A 100 4.64 -6.97 14.76
CA GLY A 100 5.69 -7.02 13.76
C GLY A 100 5.25 -7.65 12.45
N ILE A 101 5.00 -6.80 11.48
CA ILE A 101 4.80 -7.20 10.10
C ILE A 101 6.20 -7.49 9.58
N ASN A 102 6.44 -8.74 9.22
CA ASN A 102 7.74 -9.24 8.79
C ASN A 102 8.46 -8.24 7.89
N SER A 103 9.58 -7.71 8.37
CA SER A 103 10.52 -6.88 7.60
C SER A 103 11.05 -7.60 6.33
N ALA A 104 10.87 -8.90 6.25
CA ALA A 104 11.25 -9.76 5.13
C ALA A 104 10.23 -9.79 3.98
N SER A 105 9.05 -9.15 4.11
CA SER A 105 8.07 -9.13 3.03
C SER A 105 8.46 -8.10 1.97
N THR A 106 8.53 -8.52 0.72
CA THR A 106 8.74 -7.66 -0.45
C THR A 106 7.55 -6.76 -0.74
N HIS A 107 6.36 -7.12 -0.24
CA HIS A 107 5.14 -6.33 -0.40
C HIS A 107 4.76 -5.68 0.94
N PRO A 108 4.38 -4.38 0.93
CA PRO A 108 3.84 -3.76 2.13
C PRO A 108 2.56 -4.47 2.53
N SER A 109 2.28 -4.54 3.83
CA SER A 109 1.02 -5.08 4.28
C SER A 109 -0.15 -4.30 3.67
N ILE A 110 -1.27 -4.95 3.47
CA ILE A 110 -2.49 -4.34 2.96
C ILE A 110 -2.90 -3.12 3.82
N PHE A 111 -2.64 -3.17 5.12
CA PHE A 111 -2.92 -2.07 6.05
C PHE A 111 -2.09 -0.82 5.72
N VAL A 112 -0.80 -0.97 5.46
CA VAL A 112 0.09 0.15 5.08
C VAL A 112 -0.36 0.74 3.75
N ARG A 113 -0.69 -0.09 2.76
CA ARG A 113 -1.19 0.35 1.45
C ARG A 113 -2.50 1.13 1.58
N CYS A 114 -3.47 0.62 2.35
CA CYS A 114 -4.75 1.31 2.58
C CYS A 114 -4.56 2.66 3.29
N ARG A 115 -3.68 2.73 4.30
CA ARG A 115 -3.35 4.00 4.97
C ARG A 115 -2.67 4.98 4.01
N ALA A 116 -1.76 4.51 3.17
CA ALA A 116 -1.11 5.34 2.16
C ALA A 116 -2.12 5.93 1.16
N LEU A 117 -3.10 5.15 0.73
CA LEU A 117 -4.19 5.63 -0.12
C LEU A 117 -5.10 6.62 0.61
N LEU A 118 -5.42 6.38 1.88
CA LEU A 118 -6.19 7.32 2.69
C LEU A 118 -5.48 8.68 2.77
N TRP A 119 -4.19 8.70 3.13
CA TRP A 119 -3.42 9.94 3.18
C TRP A 119 -3.35 10.64 1.82
N PHE A 120 -3.19 9.88 0.74
CA PHE A 120 -3.18 10.45 -0.59
C PHE A 120 -4.54 11.06 -0.97
N SER A 121 -5.64 10.38 -0.65
CA SER A 121 -7.00 10.87 -0.94
C SER A 121 -7.37 12.15 -0.17
N LEU A 122 -6.76 12.36 1.00
CA LEU A 122 -6.95 13.57 1.80
C LEU A 122 -6.06 14.74 1.35
N ASN A 123 -5.13 14.49 0.44
CA ASN A 123 -4.25 15.53 -0.06
C ASN A 123 -4.99 16.47 -1.01
N ASP A 124 -4.77 17.77 -0.85
CA ASP A 124 -5.37 18.80 -1.70
C ASP A 124 -5.07 18.61 -3.20
N ALA A 125 -3.93 18.04 -3.52
CA ALA A 125 -3.53 17.79 -4.89
C ALA A 125 -4.41 16.72 -5.57
N TYR A 126 -4.78 15.66 -4.85
CA TYR A 126 -5.74 14.68 -5.33
C TYR A 126 -7.12 15.32 -5.56
N ASN A 127 -7.58 16.12 -4.59
CA ASN A 127 -8.91 16.74 -4.64
C ASN A 127 -9.06 17.82 -5.73
N ARG A 128 -7.95 18.39 -6.20
CA ARG A 128 -7.94 19.41 -7.28
C ARG A 128 -7.76 18.85 -8.69
N GLY A 129 -7.84 17.54 -8.87
CA GLY A 129 -7.71 16.91 -10.19
C GLY A 129 -6.31 16.94 -10.79
N GLY A 130 -5.28 17.05 -9.95
CA GLY A 130 -3.88 16.89 -10.38
C GLY A 130 -3.22 18.13 -11.00
N ASP A 131 -3.93 19.22 -11.20
CA ASP A 131 -3.41 20.40 -11.95
C ASP A 131 -2.29 21.19 -11.24
N LYS A 132 -2.01 20.92 -9.96
CA LYS A 132 -0.97 21.60 -9.18
C LYS A 132 -0.38 20.71 -8.08
N PHE A 133 0.21 19.60 -8.45
CA PHE A 133 1.09 18.90 -7.51
C PHE A 133 2.35 19.72 -7.28
N SER A 134 2.44 20.34 -6.10
CA SER A 134 3.73 20.83 -5.64
C SER A 134 4.59 19.62 -5.25
N SER A 135 5.85 19.61 -5.70
CA SER A 135 6.81 18.58 -5.28
C SER A 135 6.96 18.53 -3.75
N ASP A 136 6.80 19.66 -3.07
CA ASP A 136 6.87 19.76 -1.62
C ASP A 136 5.72 19.08 -0.90
N ASP A 137 4.50 19.14 -1.47
CA ASP A 137 3.33 18.47 -0.92
C ASP A 137 3.45 16.95 -1.03
N LEU A 138 3.95 16.47 -2.16
CA LEU A 138 4.23 15.05 -2.35
C LEU A 138 5.33 14.56 -1.39
N LEU A 139 6.40 15.32 -1.21
CA LEU A 139 7.47 14.97 -0.28
C LEU A 139 6.99 14.95 1.19
N ARG A 140 6.07 15.83 1.57
CA ARG A 140 5.45 15.79 2.91
C ARG A 140 4.59 14.56 3.10
N LEU A 141 3.78 14.23 2.09
CA LEU A 141 2.95 13.05 2.07
C LEU A 141 3.81 11.77 2.16
N ASP A 142 4.87 11.68 1.36
CA ASP A 142 5.77 10.53 1.37
C ASP A 142 6.46 10.36 2.73
N ARG A 143 6.87 11.43 3.38
CA ARG A 143 7.41 11.37 4.75
C ARG A 143 6.37 10.89 5.77
N GLN A 144 5.11 11.28 5.62
CA GLN A 144 4.03 10.82 6.50
C GLN A 144 3.76 9.33 6.30
N ILE A 145 3.68 8.88 5.06
CA ILE A 145 3.51 7.48 4.72
C ILE A 145 4.69 6.65 5.21
N GLN A 146 5.92 7.14 5.05
CA GLN A 146 7.10 6.45 5.53
C GLN A 146 7.08 6.29 7.05
N LYS A 147 6.72 7.34 7.80
CA LYS A 147 6.56 7.25 9.27
C LYS A 147 5.48 6.23 9.68
N ASP A 148 4.39 6.15 8.94
CA ASP A 148 3.36 5.15 9.20
C ASP A 148 3.87 3.74 8.86
N ALA A 149 4.56 3.58 7.74
CA ALA A 149 5.16 2.31 7.34
C ALA A 149 6.20 1.82 8.37
N ASP A 150 7.03 2.72 8.90
CA ASP A 150 8.04 2.40 9.91
C ASP A 150 7.39 1.90 11.21
N LYS A 151 6.27 2.49 11.64
CA LYS A 151 5.53 2.01 12.82
C LYS A 151 5.03 0.56 12.67
N PHE A 152 4.71 0.15 11.44
CA PHE A 152 4.27 -1.21 11.15
C PHE A 152 5.43 -2.17 10.82
N SER A 153 6.63 -1.64 10.58
CA SER A 153 7.82 -2.41 10.21
C SER A 153 8.69 -2.76 11.40
N ASP A 154 8.72 -1.90 12.42
CA ASP A 154 9.46 -2.14 13.67
C ASP A 154 8.68 -3.17 14.51
N GLY A 155 8.99 -4.45 14.29
CA GLY A 155 8.68 -5.47 15.28
C GLY A 155 9.35 -5.10 16.61
N PRO A 156 8.87 -5.62 17.77
CA PRO A 156 9.46 -5.33 19.06
C PRO A 156 10.97 -5.54 18.97
N ALA A 157 11.75 -4.53 19.37
CA ALA A 157 13.19 -4.63 19.46
C ALA A 157 13.50 -5.97 20.10
N ARG A 158 14.31 -6.80 19.45
CA ARG A 158 14.74 -8.07 20.02
C ARG A 158 15.28 -7.74 21.40
N GLU A 159 14.52 -8.11 22.44
CA GLU A 159 15.08 -8.19 23.78
C GLU A 159 16.31 -9.07 23.65
N THR A 160 17.47 -8.48 23.83
CA THR A 160 18.73 -9.20 23.93
C THR A 160 18.55 -10.18 25.08
N ILE A 161 18.41 -11.45 24.73
CA ILE A 161 18.45 -12.53 25.70
C ILE A 161 19.79 -12.36 26.43
N PRO A 162 19.80 -12.15 27.77
CA PRO A 162 21.06 -12.07 28.51
C PRO A 162 21.77 -13.40 28.30
N GLU A 163 23.02 -13.36 27.83
CA GLU A 163 23.87 -14.54 27.79
C GLU A 163 23.90 -15.14 29.17
N ALA A 164 23.46 -16.41 29.26
CA ALA A 164 23.61 -17.18 30.47
C ALA A 164 25.12 -17.28 30.78
N GLN A 165 25.54 -16.66 31.87
CA GLN A 165 26.87 -16.84 32.39
C GLN A 165 26.95 -18.28 32.95
N GLU A 166 27.82 -19.07 32.32
CA GLU A 166 28.34 -20.30 32.92
C GLU A 166 29.29 -20.01 34.07
#